data_c61e0b921c112048432d9b8577f4f827
#
_entry.id   c61e0b921c112048432d9b8577f4f827
#
_cell.length_a   1.000
_cell.length_b   1.000
_cell.length_c   1.000
_cell.angle_alpha   90.00
_cell.angle_beta   90.00
_cell.angle_gamma   90.00
#
_symmetry.space_group_name_H-M   'P 1'
#
loop_
_entity.id
_entity.type
_entity.pdbx_description
1 polymer ?
#
loop_
_entity_poly.entity_id
_entity_poly.type
_entity_poly.pdbx_seq_one_letter_code
_entity_poly.pdbx_strand_id
1 'polypeptide(L)'
;QRQLRVQELLKSALNEILLRGESKNPKLDNLLITITHVDVSPDLRNAKFYVVPSDVKKTDSVINEFNISKKIIRKKIVDKVKLKYAPEISFFFDETINEVKRLDELFSSEKVQNDTIS
;
A
#
# COMPACT_ATOMS: atom_id res chain seq x y z
N GLN A 1 -10.97 -17.34 -8.23
CA GLN A 1 -9.57 -17.52 -8.47
C GLN A 1 -8.74 -17.40 -7.20
N ARG A 2 -7.78 -18.27 -7.11
CA ARG A 2 -6.93 -18.36 -5.93
C ARG A 2 -6.10 -17.10 -5.70
N GLN A 3 -5.48 -16.57 -6.77
CA GLN A 3 -4.67 -15.37 -6.67
C GLN A 3 -5.46 -14.16 -6.18
N LEU A 4 -6.63 -13.94 -6.74
CA LEU A 4 -7.47 -12.80 -6.35
C LEU A 4 -7.90 -12.91 -4.90
N ARG A 5 -8.27 -14.10 -4.47
CA ARG A 5 -8.67 -14.31 -3.08
C ARG A 5 -7.51 -14.04 -2.12
N VAL A 6 -6.33 -14.54 -2.45
CA VAL A 6 -5.14 -14.32 -1.63
C VAL A 6 -4.79 -12.84 -1.60
N GLN A 7 -4.87 -12.15 -2.74
CA GLN A 7 -4.61 -10.70 -2.81
C GLN A 7 -5.53 -9.92 -1.87
N GLU A 8 -6.82 -10.25 -1.86
CA GLU A 8 -7.77 -9.58 -0.98
C GLU A 8 -7.49 -9.88 0.49
N LEU A 9 -7.17 -11.13 0.81
CA LEU A 9 -6.83 -11.52 2.17
C LEU A 9 -5.58 -10.79 2.68
N LEU A 10 -4.55 -10.71 1.85
CA LEU A 10 -3.31 -10.04 2.20
C LEU A 10 -3.53 -8.53 2.39
N LYS A 11 -4.31 -7.93 1.52
CA LYS A 11 -4.65 -6.52 1.63
C LYS A 11 -5.37 -6.22 2.94
N SER A 12 -6.38 -7.02 3.27
CA SER A 12 -7.11 -6.87 4.52
C SER A 12 -6.21 -7.08 5.73
N ALA A 13 -5.33 -8.06 5.67
CA ALA A 13 -4.42 -8.35 6.78
C ALA A 13 -3.48 -7.17 7.04
N LEU A 14 -2.89 -6.59 6.00
CA LEU A 14 -1.99 -5.46 6.18
C LEU A 14 -2.74 -4.22 6.69
N ASN A 15 -3.93 -3.95 6.15
CA ASN A 15 -4.75 -2.86 6.64
C ASN A 15 -5.06 -3.01 8.12
N GLU A 16 -5.39 -4.21 8.55
CA GLU A 16 -5.66 -4.49 9.96
C GLU A 16 -4.42 -4.27 10.83
N ILE A 17 -3.26 -4.74 10.37
CA ILE A 17 -2.01 -4.55 11.08
C ILE A 17 -1.73 -3.07 11.30
N LEU A 18 -1.90 -2.25 10.28
CA LEU A 18 -1.65 -0.82 10.37
C LEU A 18 -2.68 -0.11 11.25
N LEU A 19 -3.94 -0.48 11.13
CA LEU A 19 -5.01 0.11 11.94
C LEU A 19 -4.86 -0.19 13.42
N ARG A 20 -4.39 -1.37 13.75
CA ARG A 20 -4.23 -1.79 15.14
C ARG A 20 -2.86 -1.48 15.73
N GLY A 21 -1.99 -0.86 14.94
CA GLY A 21 -0.65 -0.55 15.41
C GLY A 21 0.20 -1.79 15.66
N GLU A 22 -0.02 -2.85 14.90
CA GLU A 22 0.67 -4.11 15.09
C GLU A 22 1.99 -4.22 14.34
N SER A 23 2.34 -3.23 13.54
CA SER A 23 3.61 -3.25 12.80
C SER A 23 4.82 -3.11 13.71
N LYS A 24 4.61 -2.69 14.94
CA LYS A 24 5.67 -2.40 15.91
C LYS A 24 6.58 -1.27 15.47
N ASN A 25 6.11 -0.45 14.54
CA ASN A 25 6.86 0.69 14.05
C ASN A 25 5.97 1.93 14.17
N PRO A 26 6.22 2.81 15.17
CA PRO A 26 5.39 4.01 15.36
C PRO A 26 5.33 4.91 14.13
N LYS A 27 6.38 4.92 13.32
CA LYS A 27 6.40 5.73 12.11
C LYS A 27 5.39 5.25 11.07
N LEU A 28 5.07 3.96 11.07
CA LEU A 28 4.03 3.42 10.21
C LEU A 28 2.66 3.51 10.86
N ASP A 29 2.60 3.15 12.14
CA ASP A 29 1.33 3.06 12.85
C ASP A 29 0.65 4.41 13.03
N ASN A 30 1.43 5.49 13.09
CA ASN A 30 0.90 6.84 13.27
C ASN A 30 0.63 7.58 11.96
N LEU A 31 0.87 6.94 10.82
CA LEU A 31 0.62 7.56 9.52
C LEU A 31 -0.62 6.96 8.87
N LEU A 32 -1.34 7.79 8.12
CA LEU A 32 -2.42 7.28 7.30
C LEU A 32 -1.82 6.79 6.00
N ILE A 33 -1.90 5.49 5.79
CA ILE A 33 -1.35 4.82 4.61
C ILE A 33 -2.46 4.00 3.99
N THR A 34 -2.67 4.17 2.69
CA THR A 34 -3.66 3.41 1.94
C THR A 34 -2.96 2.29 1.18
N ILE A 35 -3.45 1.08 1.33
CA ILE A 35 -2.98 -0.05 0.52
C ILE A 35 -3.91 -0.08 -0.69
N THR A 36 -3.41 0.31 -1.84
CA THR A 36 -4.24 0.42 -3.03
C THR A 36 -4.40 -0.90 -3.77
N HIS A 37 -3.36 -1.71 -3.72
CA HIS A 37 -3.35 -2.93 -4.52
C HIS A 37 -2.33 -3.92 -3.97
N VAL A 38 -2.61 -5.19 -4.11
CA VAL A 38 -1.68 -6.26 -3.80
C VAL A 38 -1.59 -7.18 -5.01
N ASP A 39 -0.39 -7.42 -5.48
CA ASP A 39 -0.15 -8.27 -6.63
C ASP A 39 0.59 -9.53 -6.18
N VAL A 40 -0.01 -10.69 -6.40
CA VAL A 40 0.54 -11.98 -5.96
C VAL A 40 0.94 -12.79 -7.18
N SER A 41 2.12 -13.39 -7.13
CA SER A 41 2.59 -14.26 -8.21
C SER A 41 1.73 -15.51 -8.33
N PRO A 42 1.69 -16.15 -9.51
CA PRO A 42 0.87 -17.35 -9.72
C PRO A 42 1.17 -18.50 -8.77
N ASP A 43 2.43 -18.62 -8.32
CA ASP A 43 2.84 -19.65 -7.38
C ASP A 43 2.59 -19.24 -5.93
N LEU A 44 2.06 -18.05 -5.70
CA LEU A 44 1.74 -17.49 -4.38
C LEU A 44 2.96 -17.31 -3.48
N ARG A 45 4.15 -17.24 -4.06
CA ARG A 45 5.39 -17.10 -3.29
C ARG A 45 5.86 -15.66 -3.13
N ASN A 46 5.35 -14.76 -3.97
CA ASN A 46 5.72 -13.34 -3.93
C ASN A 46 4.48 -12.48 -3.88
N ALA A 47 4.49 -11.50 -3.00
CA ALA A 47 3.40 -10.54 -2.87
C ALA A 47 3.97 -9.13 -2.89
N LYS A 48 3.44 -8.29 -3.76
CA LYS A 48 3.82 -6.89 -3.88
C LYS A 48 2.68 -6.03 -3.36
N PHE A 49 2.97 -5.24 -2.34
CA PHE A 49 1.99 -4.32 -1.76
C PHE A 49 2.24 -2.92 -2.31
N TYR A 50 1.21 -2.34 -2.90
CA TYR A 50 1.27 -0.97 -3.42
C TYR A 50 0.60 -0.06 -2.43
N VAL A 51 1.31 0.95 -1.97
CA VAL A 51 0.86 1.83 -0.89
C VAL A 51 0.92 3.29 -1.30
N VAL A 52 0.04 4.09 -0.72
CA VAL A 52 0.05 5.54 -0.90
C VAL A 52 -0.08 6.17 0.49
N PRO A 53 0.94 6.86 0.99
CA PRO A 53 0.82 7.59 2.25
C PRO A 53 -0.01 8.85 2.03
N SER A 54 -0.67 9.33 3.08
CA SER A 54 -1.46 10.55 2.99
C SER A 54 -0.60 11.77 2.63
N ASP A 55 0.65 11.76 3.07
CA ASP A 55 1.63 12.76 2.67
C ASP A 55 2.61 12.14 1.68
N VAL A 56 2.43 12.45 0.40
CA VAL A 56 3.21 11.86 -0.69
C VAL A 56 4.69 12.20 -0.56
N LYS A 57 5.02 13.31 0.09
CA LYS A 57 6.42 13.70 0.31
C LYS A 57 7.16 12.72 1.20
N LYS A 58 6.43 11.94 1.99
CA LYS A 58 7.00 10.95 2.89
C LYS A 58 7.09 9.56 2.28
N THR A 59 6.84 9.43 0.98
CA THR A 59 6.80 8.13 0.30
C THR A 59 8.07 7.31 0.52
N ASP A 60 9.23 7.90 0.26
CA ASP A 60 10.50 7.18 0.41
C ASP A 60 10.72 6.73 1.85
N SER A 61 10.40 7.60 2.79
CA SER A 61 10.52 7.29 4.21
C SER A 61 9.58 6.16 4.59
N VAL A 62 8.34 6.19 4.13
CA VAL A 62 7.34 5.16 4.41
C VAL A 62 7.77 3.81 3.85
N ILE A 63 8.22 3.77 2.60
CA ILE A 63 8.69 2.53 1.99
C ILE A 63 9.89 1.96 2.76
N ASN A 64 10.81 2.82 3.18
CA ASN A 64 11.95 2.41 3.98
C ASN A 64 11.51 1.81 5.32
N GLU A 65 10.54 2.44 5.99
CA GLU A 65 10.03 1.93 7.27
C GLU A 65 9.31 0.59 7.08
N PHE A 66 8.59 0.40 5.99
CA PHE A 66 7.99 -0.90 5.68
C PHE A 66 9.07 -1.97 5.52
N ASN A 67 10.16 -1.64 4.84
CA ASN A 67 11.25 -2.59 4.66
C ASN A 67 11.94 -2.95 5.98
N ILE A 68 12.08 -1.98 6.87
CA ILE A 68 12.64 -2.21 8.20
C ILE A 68 11.74 -3.16 9.00
N SER A 69 10.43 -2.98 8.90
CA SER A 69 9.44 -3.76 9.65
C SER A 69 8.98 -5.02 8.93
N LYS A 70 9.57 -5.32 7.78
CA LYS A 70 9.12 -6.40 6.90
C LYS A 70 8.96 -7.74 7.59
N LYS A 71 9.92 -8.15 8.40
CA LYS A 71 9.88 -9.44 9.08
C LYS A 71 8.69 -9.54 10.03
N ILE A 72 8.46 -8.50 10.80
CA ILE A 72 7.36 -8.47 11.76
C ILE A 72 6.04 -8.49 11.03
N ILE A 73 5.91 -7.66 9.99
CA ILE A 73 4.70 -7.58 9.19
C ILE A 73 4.41 -8.92 8.51
N ARG A 74 5.42 -9.54 7.92
CA ARG A 74 5.28 -10.83 7.25
C ARG A 74 4.76 -11.90 8.22
N LYS A 75 5.32 -11.95 9.41
CA LYS A 75 4.89 -12.90 10.43
C LYS A 75 3.44 -12.66 10.82
N LYS A 76 3.07 -11.41 11.03
CA LYS A 76 1.70 -11.06 11.38
C LYS A 76 0.72 -11.42 10.27
N ILE A 77 1.09 -11.18 9.02
CA ILE A 77 0.26 -11.54 7.87
C ILE A 77 0.03 -13.05 7.81
N VAL A 78 1.09 -13.83 7.96
CA VAL A 78 1.00 -15.29 7.93
C VAL A 78 0.07 -15.80 9.03
N ASP A 79 0.19 -15.23 10.23
CA ASP A 79 -0.66 -15.61 11.35
C ASP A 79 -2.13 -15.29 11.08
N LYS A 80 -2.41 -14.16 10.45
CA LYS A 80 -3.79 -13.74 10.17
C LYS A 80 -4.43 -14.48 9.00
N VAL A 81 -3.66 -14.73 7.94
CA VAL A 81 -4.19 -15.32 6.72
C VAL A 81 -4.06 -16.84 6.73
N LYS A 82 -3.19 -17.36 7.54
CA LYS A 82 -2.96 -18.82 7.67
C LYS A 82 -2.61 -19.49 6.35
N LEU A 83 -1.67 -18.86 5.64
CA LEU A 83 -1.18 -19.41 4.39
C LEU A 83 -0.26 -20.61 4.65
N LYS A 84 -0.24 -21.52 3.71
CA LYS A 84 0.61 -22.71 3.81
C LYS A 84 2.08 -22.32 3.82
N TYR A 85 2.46 -21.32 3.00
CA TYR A 85 3.82 -20.81 2.96
C TYR A 85 3.79 -19.29 3.10
N ALA A 86 4.76 -18.74 3.81
CA ALA A 86 4.90 -17.31 3.94
C ALA A 86 5.46 -16.73 2.63
N PRO A 87 4.71 -15.89 1.91
CA PRO A 87 5.24 -15.30 0.69
C PRO A 87 6.32 -14.27 1.02
N GLU A 88 7.22 -14.03 0.08
CA GLU A 88 8.12 -12.90 0.17
C GLU A 88 7.31 -11.65 -0.11
N ILE A 89 7.40 -10.67 0.74
CA ILE A 89 6.63 -9.43 0.58
C ILE A 89 7.54 -8.28 0.18
N SER A 90 7.00 -7.39 -0.64
CA SER A 90 7.70 -6.18 -1.08
C SER A 90 6.73 -5.02 -1.06
N PHE A 91 7.25 -3.82 -0.86
CA PHE A 91 6.43 -2.63 -0.76
C PHE A 91 6.82 -1.62 -1.82
N PHE A 92 5.83 -1.07 -2.51
CA PHE A 92 6.04 -0.10 -3.58
C PHE A 92 5.04 1.04 -3.46
N PHE A 93 5.44 2.21 -3.91
CA PHE A 93 4.51 3.32 -4.04
C PHE A 93 3.64 3.08 -5.28
N ASP A 94 2.34 3.32 -5.16
CA ASP A 94 1.44 3.20 -6.30
C ASP A 94 1.51 4.46 -7.16
N GLU A 95 2.33 4.41 -8.18
CA GLU A 95 2.55 5.54 -9.09
C GLU A 95 1.34 5.86 -9.96
N THR A 96 0.42 4.93 -10.10
CA THR A 96 -0.82 5.17 -10.83
C THR A 96 -1.59 6.33 -10.21
N ILE A 97 -1.63 6.38 -8.88
CA ILE A 97 -2.27 7.46 -8.15
C ILE A 97 -1.60 8.81 -8.47
N ASN A 98 -0.28 8.81 -8.54
CA ASN A 98 0.46 10.02 -8.85
C ASN A 98 0.18 10.51 -10.28
N GLU A 99 0.06 9.62 -11.24
CA GLU A 99 -0.28 9.95 -12.61
C GLU A 99 -1.68 10.54 -12.72
N VAL A 100 -2.65 9.93 -12.05
CA VAL A 100 -4.02 10.42 -12.03
C VAL A 100 -4.08 11.81 -11.40
N LYS A 101 -3.37 12.00 -10.31
CA LYS A 101 -3.32 13.30 -9.64
C LYS A 101 -2.70 14.37 -10.53
N ARG A 102 -1.67 14.02 -11.28
CA ARG A 102 -1.04 14.95 -12.22
C ARG A 102 -2.01 15.38 -13.31
N LEU A 103 -2.77 14.45 -13.86
CA LEU A 103 -3.77 14.75 -14.88
C LEU A 103 -4.86 15.65 -14.30
N ASP A 104 -5.32 15.37 -13.11
CA ASP A 104 -6.31 16.20 -12.44
C ASP A 104 -5.84 17.62 -12.23
N GLU A 105 -4.59 17.79 -11.85
CA GLU A 105 -4.00 19.12 -11.68
C GLU A 105 -3.95 19.88 -13.00
N LEU A 106 -3.60 19.20 -14.10
CA LEU A 106 -3.59 19.82 -15.42
C LEU A 106 -4.99 20.25 -15.84
N PHE A 107 -5.96 19.39 -15.66
CA PHE A 107 -7.35 19.72 -16.00
C PHE A 107 -7.89 20.83 -15.12
N SER A 108 -7.57 20.84 -13.86
CA SER A 108 -7.98 21.90 -12.95
C SER A 108 -7.39 23.24 -13.35
N SER A 109 -6.13 23.26 -13.77
CA SER A 109 -5.49 24.48 -14.24
C SER A 109 -6.15 25.03 -15.49
N GLU A 110 -6.47 24.16 -16.44
CA GLU A 110 -7.19 24.56 -17.64
C GLU A 110 -8.56 25.10 -17.30
N LYS A 111 -9.26 24.44 -16.41
CA LYS A 111 -10.58 24.84 -15.98
C LYS A 111 -10.57 26.22 -15.33
N VAL A 112 -9.58 26.48 -14.50
CA VAL A 112 -9.44 27.77 -13.86
C VAL A 112 -9.14 28.86 -14.89
N GLN A 113 -8.33 28.57 -15.89
CA GLN A 113 -7.98 29.50 -16.93
C GLN A 113 -9.16 29.80 -17.84
N ASN A 114 -9.95 28.80 -18.18
CA ASN A 114 -11.05 28.94 -19.11
C ASN A 114 -12.33 29.38 -18.44
N ASP A 115 -12.49 29.08 -17.19
CA ASP A 115 -13.72 29.32 -16.49
C ASP A 115 -13.42 29.81 -15.10
N THR A 116 -12.90 30.95 -15.04
CA THR A 116 -12.47 31.55 -13.80
C THR A 116 -13.50 31.60 -12.76
N ILE A 117 -14.58 31.09 -13.07
CA ILE A 117 -15.64 31.06 -12.31
C ILE A 117 -15.97 29.85 -11.65
N SER A 118 -15.59 28.81 -12.16
CA SER A 118 -16.00 27.55 -11.60
C SER A 118 -15.34 27.23 -10.28
#